data_744e950b6b5e23948c8bab3eafa7cf95
#
_entry.id   744e950b6b5e23948c8bab3eafa7cf95
#
_cell.length_a   1.000
_cell.length_b   1.000
_cell.length_c   1.000
_cell.angle_alpha   90.00
_cell.angle_beta   90.00
_cell.angle_gamma   90.00
#
_symmetry.space_group_name_H-M   'P 1'
#
loop_
_entity.id
_entity.type
_entity.pdbx_description
1 polymer ?
#
loop_
_entity_poly.entity_id
_entity_poly.type
_entity_poly.pdbx_seq_one_letter_code
_entity_poly.pdbx_strand_id
1 'polypeptide(L)'
;MYKELILFRNELKNKSIPKYKIIGIVSELLLSKQVFLKNSDIEDFLKDIFGLEFKAYLFKSRTLLIARVTKEIISMEKDNEYKNKLYKFVQGKIDELKDNERKEKNQLDGWI
;
A
#
# COMPACT_ATOMS: atom_id res chain seq x y z
N MET A 1 -7.80 8.00 4.46
CA MET A 1 -7.24 6.78 3.84
C MET A 1 -7.92 5.47 4.28
N TYR A 2 -8.50 5.41 5.47
CA TYR A 2 -9.14 4.18 5.97
C TYR A 2 -10.25 3.65 5.04
N LYS A 3 -11.13 4.54 4.55
CA LYS A 3 -12.22 4.16 3.63
C LYS A 3 -11.68 3.62 2.31
N GLU A 4 -10.66 4.25 1.78
CA GLU A 4 -10.02 3.85 0.53
C GLU A 4 -9.34 2.48 0.68
N LEU A 5 -8.70 2.24 1.83
CA LEU A 5 -8.07 0.95 2.10
C LEU A 5 -9.09 -0.20 2.11
N ILE A 6 -10.27 0.03 2.66
CA ILE A 6 -11.34 -0.97 2.64
C ILE A 6 -11.78 -1.27 1.20
N LEU A 7 -11.94 -0.23 0.37
CA LEU A 7 -12.27 -0.40 -1.04
C LEU A 7 -11.18 -1.18 -1.79
N PHE A 8 -9.91 -0.85 -1.55
CA PHE A 8 -8.78 -1.56 -2.15
C PHE A 8 -8.77 -3.04 -1.76
N ARG A 9 -8.97 -3.32 -0.47
CA ARG A 9 -9.05 -4.70 0.01
C ARG A 9 -10.14 -5.47 -0.71
N ASN A 10 -11.33 -4.87 -0.84
CA ASN A 10 -12.46 -5.51 -1.49
C ASN A 10 -12.20 -5.79 -2.97
N GLU A 11 -11.52 -4.89 -3.67
CA GLU A 11 -11.11 -5.10 -5.06
C GLU A 11 -10.05 -6.18 -5.18
N LEU A 12 -9.10 -6.24 -4.25
CA LEU A 12 -8.03 -7.23 -4.25
C LEU A 12 -8.51 -8.65 -3.96
N LYS A 13 -9.69 -8.82 -3.37
CA LYS A 13 -10.32 -10.13 -3.21
C LYS A 13 -10.69 -10.77 -4.54
N ASN A 14 -10.89 -9.98 -5.57
CA ASN A 14 -11.21 -10.48 -6.89
C ASN A 14 -9.94 -11.01 -7.57
N LYS A 15 -9.88 -12.31 -7.81
CA LYS A 15 -8.72 -12.96 -8.44
C LYS A 15 -8.48 -12.49 -9.88
N SER A 16 -9.52 -11.93 -10.51
CA SER A 16 -9.46 -11.41 -11.88
C SER A 16 -9.21 -9.91 -11.94
N ILE A 17 -8.78 -9.28 -10.85
CA ILE A 17 -8.51 -7.85 -10.82
C ILE A 17 -7.51 -7.47 -11.92
N PRO A 18 -7.84 -6.49 -12.78
CA PRO A 18 -6.95 -6.10 -13.87
C PRO A 18 -5.76 -5.28 -13.36
N LYS A 19 -4.66 -5.30 -14.12
CA LYS A 19 -3.43 -4.59 -13.76
C LYS A 19 -3.65 -3.10 -13.54
N TYR A 20 -4.50 -2.44 -14.35
CA TYR A 20 -4.69 -1.00 -14.21
C TYR A 20 -5.28 -0.64 -12.83
N LYS A 21 -6.12 -1.50 -12.26
CA LYS A 21 -6.65 -1.28 -10.91
C LYS A 21 -5.58 -1.47 -9.85
N ILE A 22 -4.72 -2.46 -10.02
CA ILE A 22 -3.57 -2.69 -9.12
C ILE A 22 -2.64 -1.48 -9.15
N ILE A 23 -2.34 -0.97 -10.34
CA ILE A 23 -1.50 0.22 -10.49
C ILE A 23 -2.14 1.42 -9.78
N GLY A 24 -3.44 1.61 -9.92
CA GLY A 24 -4.16 2.67 -9.22
C GLY A 24 -4.08 2.54 -7.72
N ILE A 25 -4.30 1.33 -7.19
CA ILE A 25 -4.21 1.05 -5.75
C ILE A 25 -2.81 1.35 -5.23
N VAL A 26 -1.78 0.82 -5.90
CA VAL A 26 -0.38 1.02 -5.49
C VAL A 26 -0.01 2.50 -5.54
N SER A 27 -0.43 3.21 -6.59
CA SER A 27 -0.14 4.64 -6.73
C SER A 27 -0.73 5.44 -5.56
N GLU A 28 -1.98 5.17 -5.19
CA GLU A 28 -2.61 5.86 -4.06
C GLU A 28 -1.96 5.50 -2.73
N LEU A 29 -1.56 4.24 -2.55
CA LEU A 29 -0.83 3.83 -1.34
C LEU A 29 0.49 4.60 -1.23
N LEU A 30 1.25 4.68 -2.32
CA LEU A 30 2.55 5.35 -2.32
C LEU A 30 2.44 6.86 -2.07
N LEU A 31 1.34 7.48 -2.45
CA LEU A 31 1.10 8.91 -2.19
C LEU A 31 0.63 9.18 -0.76
N SER A 32 0.16 8.17 -0.06
CA SER A 32 -0.43 8.36 1.27
C SER A 32 0.64 8.46 2.36
N LYS A 33 0.65 9.58 3.07
CA LYS A 33 1.49 9.78 4.24
C LYS A 33 0.99 9.02 5.48
N GLN A 34 -0.26 8.61 5.48
CA GLN A 34 -0.81 7.75 6.53
C GLN A 34 -0.32 6.31 6.41
N VAL A 35 -0.12 5.84 5.18
CA VAL A 35 0.38 4.48 4.93
C VAL A 35 1.91 4.47 5.02
N PHE A 36 2.56 5.43 4.38
CA PHE A 36 4.02 5.54 4.38
C PHE A 36 4.43 6.95 4.85
N LEU A 37 4.75 7.07 6.14
CA LEU A 37 5.17 8.34 6.71
C LEU A 37 6.47 8.82 6.06
N LYS A 38 7.41 7.92 5.88
CA LYS A 38 8.72 8.20 5.28
C LYS A 38 8.85 7.49 3.93
N ASN A 39 9.60 8.10 3.01
CA ASN A 39 9.88 7.47 1.73
C ASN A 39 10.65 6.15 1.89
N SER A 40 11.50 6.06 2.92
CA SER A 40 12.25 4.84 3.22
C SER A 40 11.36 3.64 3.56
N ASP A 41 10.16 3.89 4.09
CA ASP A 41 9.21 2.81 4.41
C ASP A 41 8.69 2.13 3.14
N ILE A 42 8.70 2.85 2.02
CA ILE A 42 8.27 2.32 0.72
C ILE A 42 9.25 1.26 0.21
N GLU A 43 10.54 1.37 0.55
CA GLU A 43 11.57 0.44 0.10
C GLU A 43 11.23 -1.00 0.49
N ASP A 44 10.92 -1.23 1.77
CA ASP A 44 10.55 -2.55 2.27
C ASP A 44 9.27 -3.07 1.62
N PHE A 45 8.28 -2.20 1.45
CA PHE A 45 7.03 -2.53 0.79
C PHE A 45 7.25 -3.06 -0.63
N LEU A 46 8.06 -2.36 -1.42
CA LEU A 46 8.32 -2.75 -2.80
C LEU A 46 9.10 -4.05 -2.88
N LYS A 47 10.07 -4.24 -1.99
CA LYS A 47 10.87 -5.46 -1.93
C LYS A 47 10.03 -6.66 -1.51
N ASP A 48 9.25 -6.52 -0.45
CA ASP A 48 8.48 -7.62 0.13
C ASP A 48 7.34 -8.08 -0.76
N ILE A 49 6.66 -7.14 -1.41
CA ILE A 49 5.44 -7.46 -2.19
C ILE A 49 5.77 -7.75 -3.65
N PHE A 50 6.62 -6.94 -4.26
CA PHE A 50 6.89 -7.03 -5.70
C PHE A 50 8.29 -7.55 -6.03
N GLY A 51 9.15 -7.74 -5.03
CA GLY A 51 10.54 -8.12 -5.27
C GLY A 51 11.35 -7.05 -5.98
N LEU A 52 10.95 -5.78 -5.87
CA LEU A 52 11.59 -4.68 -6.56
C LEU A 52 12.60 -3.97 -5.68
N GLU A 53 13.79 -3.75 -6.23
CA GLU A 53 14.84 -2.96 -5.59
C GLU A 53 15.23 -1.81 -6.52
N PHE A 54 15.15 -0.58 -6.00
CA PHE A 54 15.50 0.61 -6.76
C PHE A 54 16.67 1.34 -6.13
N LYS A 55 17.36 2.14 -6.94
CA LYS A 55 18.45 2.99 -6.47
C LYS A 55 17.91 4.06 -5.52
N ALA A 56 18.76 4.45 -4.57
CA ALA A 56 18.39 5.38 -3.49
C ALA A 56 17.80 6.71 -4.00
N TYR A 57 18.27 7.21 -5.14
CA TYR A 57 17.78 8.50 -5.64
C TYR A 57 16.30 8.49 -6.02
N LEU A 58 15.75 7.32 -6.35
CA LEU A 58 14.33 7.20 -6.70
C LEU A 58 13.42 7.45 -5.48
N PHE A 59 13.93 7.17 -4.28
CA PHE A 59 13.15 7.34 -3.05
C PHE A 59 13.06 8.79 -2.58
N LYS A 60 13.68 9.73 -3.28
CA LYS A 60 13.55 11.16 -3.02
C LYS A 60 12.24 11.74 -3.54
N SER A 61 11.56 11.06 -4.44
CA SER A 61 10.31 11.52 -5.03
C SER A 61 9.32 10.37 -5.16
N ARG A 62 8.17 10.51 -4.51
CA ARG A 62 7.10 9.51 -4.60
C ARG A 62 6.52 9.41 -6.00
N THR A 63 6.43 10.54 -6.69
CA THR A 63 5.94 10.57 -8.08
C THR A 63 6.86 9.77 -9.00
N LEU A 64 8.16 9.91 -8.82
CA LEU A 64 9.14 9.17 -9.61
C LEU A 64 9.08 7.68 -9.30
N LEU A 65 8.90 7.30 -8.02
CA LEU A 65 8.70 5.91 -7.61
C LEU A 65 7.47 5.31 -8.27
N ILE A 66 6.35 6.04 -8.27
CA ILE A 66 5.10 5.59 -8.88
C ILE A 66 5.30 5.29 -10.36
N ALA A 67 5.97 6.19 -11.08
CA ALA A 67 6.24 5.99 -12.50
C ALA A 67 7.05 4.71 -12.75
N ARG A 68 8.06 4.47 -11.94
CA ARG A 68 8.91 3.28 -12.08
C ARG A 68 8.19 2.00 -11.69
N VAL A 69 7.44 2.02 -10.60
CA VAL A 69 6.65 0.86 -10.14
C VAL A 69 5.59 0.51 -11.17
N THR A 70 4.92 1.51 -11.73
CA THR A 70 3.92 1.31 -12.78
C THR A 70 4.52 0.56 -13.97
N LYS A 71 5.69 1.01 -14.41
CA LYS A 71 6.40 0.38 -15.53
C LYS A 71 6.72 -1.10 -15.21
N GLU A 72 7.17 -1.37 -14.00
CA GLU A 72 7.51 -2.73 -13.58
C GLU A 72 6.27 -3.63 -13.50
N ILE A 73 5.16 -3.12 -12.96
CA ILE A 73 3.92 -3.90 -12.87
C ILE A 73 3.39 -4.23 -14.26
N ILE A 74 3.45 -3.29 -15.20
CA ILE A 74 3.03 -3.52 -16.59
C ILE A 74 3.84 -4.65 -17.21
N SER A 75 5.14 -4.72 -16.91
CA SER A 75 6.06 -5.73 -17.45
C SER A 75 5.91 -7.11 -16.80
N MET A 76 5.28 -7.20 -15.63
CA MET A 76 5.11 -8.46 -14.93
C MET A 76 4.16 -9.38 -15.66
N GLU A 77 4.54 -10.64 -15.79
CA GLU A 77 3.64 -11.66 -16.29
C GLU A 77 2.57 -11.96 -15.25
N LYS A 78 1.55 -12.76 -15.63
CA LYS A 78 0.43 -13.10 -14.76
C LYS A 78 0.89 -13.90 -13.54
N ASP A 79 1.46 -13.22 -12.56
CA ASP A 79 1.79 -13.80 -11.27
C ASP A 79 0.82 -13.26 -10.24
N ASN A 80 0.04 -14.14 -9.63
CA ASN A 80 -0.93 -13.75 -8.60
C ASN A 80 -0.30 -13.63 -7.20
N GLU A 81 0.99 -13.95 -7.07
CA GLU A 81 1.68 -13.94 -5.78
C GLU A 81 1.70 -12.55 -5.15
N TYR A 82 2.03 -11.53 -5.94
CA TYR A 82 2.05 -10.17 -5.42
C TYR A 82 0.67 -9.67 -5.01
N LYS A 83 -0.39 -10.17 -5.64
CA LYS A 83 -1.77 -9.79 -5.31
C LYS A 83 -2.14 -10.22 -3.89
N ASN A 84 -1.78 -11.44 -3.51
CA ASN A 84 -2.02 -11.95 -2.16
C ASN A 84 -1.22 -11.17 -1.12
N LYS A 85 0.04 -10.88 -1.42
CA LYS A 85 0.90 -10.08 -0.53
C LYS A 85 0.36 -8.67 -0.37
N LEU A 86 -0.09 -8.06 -1.46
CA LEU A 86 -0.69 -6.72 -1.45
C LEU A 86 -1.98 -6.71 -0.62
N TYR A 87 -2.82 -7.72 -0.78
CA TYR A 87 -4.03 -7.88 0.02
C TYR A 87 -3.71 -7.92 1.51
N LYS A 88 -2.74 -8.74 1.90
CA LYS A 88 -2.31 -8.87 3.30
C LYS A 88 -1.76 -7.56 3.85
N PHE A 89 -1.00 -6.83 3.03
CA PHE A 89 -0.47 -5.52 3.42
C PHE A 89 -1.61 -4.52 3.68
N VAL A 90 -2.57 -4.44 2.77
CA VAL A 90 -3.72 -3.52 2.91
C VAL A 90 -4.54 -3.89 4.14
N GLN A 91 -4.79 -5.19 4.35
CA GLN A 91 -5.53 -5.65 5.54
C GLN A 91 -4.78 -5.28 6.83
N GLY A 92 -3.47 -5.45 6.85
CA GLY A 92 -2.64 -5.05 8.00
C GLY A 92 -2.72 -3.57 8.31
N LYS A 93 -2.73 -2.72 7.28
CA LYS A 93 -2.88 -1.27 7.46
C LYS A 93 -4.26 -0.88 7.96
N ILE A 94 -5.30 -1.56 7.49
CA ILE A 94 -6.66 -1.36 8.00
C ILE A 94 -6.71 -1.66 9.50
N ASP A 95 -6.13 -2.78 9.91
CA ASP A 95 -6.10 -3.21 11.30
C ASP A 95 -5.31 -2.23 12.17
N GLU A 96 -4.16 -1.75 11.70
CA GLU A 96 -3.36 -0.72 12.39
C GLU A 96 -4.15 0.56 12.63
N LEU A 97 -4.79 1.08 11.59
CA LEU A 97 -5.55 2.33 11.70
C LEU A 97 -6.74 2.17 12.62
N LYS A 98 -7.38 1.00 12.59
CA LYS A 98 -8.50 0.70 13.47
C LYS A 98 -8.06 0.64 14.95
N ASP A 99 -6.92 0.02 15.23
CA ASP A 99 -6.38 -0.06 16.58
C ASP A 99 -5.96 1.31 17.10
N ASN A 100 -5.35 2.14 16.27
CA ASN A 100 -4.98 3.50 16.64
C ASN A 100 -6.21 4.35 16.98
N GLU A 101 -7.28 4.21 16.21
CA GLU A 101 -8.54 4.90 16.47
C GLU A 101 -9.14 4.46 17.82
N ARG A 102 -9.09 3.17 18.16
CA ARG A 102 -9.55 2.66 19.44
C ARG A 102 -8.73 3.20 20.61
N LYS A 103 -7.39 3.29 20.45
CA LYS A 103 -6.51 3.86 21.48
C LYS A 103 -6.81 5.32 21.73
N GLU A 104 -7.07 6.11 20.70
CA GLU A 104 -7.46 7.50 20.84
C GLU A 104 -8.78 7.66 21.59
N LYS A 105 -9.78 6.84 21.27
CA LYS A 105 -11.06 6.82 21.99
C LYS A 105 -10.87 6.46 23.46
N ASN A 106 -10.05 5.47 23.78
CA ASN A 106 -9.78 5.06 25.15
C ASN A 106 -9.07 6.17 25.94
N GLN A 107 -8.16 6.91 25.30
CA GLN A 107 -7.51 8.06 25.94
C GLN A 107 -8.50 9.19 26.24
N LEU A 108 -9.43 9.46 25.35
CA LEU A 108 -10.46 10.46 25.56
C LEU A 108 -11.44 10.03 26.66
N ASP A 109 -11.82 8.78 26.71
CA ASP A 109 -12.70 8.24 27.75
C ASP A 109 -12.05 8.29 29.14
N GLY A 110 -10.72 8.20 29.21
CA GLY A 110 -9.97 8.32 30.46
C GLY A 110 -9.93 9.74 31.03
N TRP A 111 -10.36 10.74 30.28
CA TRP A 111 -10.39 12.15 30.71
C TRP A 111 -11.75 12.57 31.29
N ILE A 112 -12.75 11.74 31.20
CA ILE A 112 -14.08 11.96 31.75
C ILE A 112 -14.19 11.22 33.06
#